data_4467ec4f95557139a1cd09304a237de3
#
_entry.id   4467ec4f95557139a1cd09304a237de3
#
_cell.length_a   1.000
_cell.length_b   1.000
_cell.length_c   1.000
_cell.angle_alpha   90.00
_cell.angle_beta   90.00
_cell.angle_gamma   90.00
#
_symmetry.space_group_name_H-M   'P 1'
#
loop_
_entity.id
_entity.type
_entity.pdbx_description
1 polymer ?
#
loop_
_entity_poly.entity_id
_entity_poly.type
_entity_poly.pdbx_seq_one_letter_code
_entity_poly.pdbx_strand_id
1 'polypeptide(L)'
;MHIPGKHPVAGDSFREAAEVGKQGVRPADVLQTLAVVVVVIVDYGCVGFIDPGNWASNFAAGSEFGYALLWVVTLSTIMLIVLQHNVAHLGIVTGLCLSEAATQYCPKWIARPVLGSAVLASISTSLAEILGGAIALQMLLDIPIVWGSILTTLFVIIMLFSNSYKKIERAIIAFVSVIGLSFLYELFLVDIDWPMAVRAWVVPSIPQGSMLIIMSVLGAVVMPHNLFLHSEVIQSHEYNKQDEGSIS
;
A
#
# COMPACT_ATOMS: atom_id res chain seq x y z
N MET A 1 6.37 12.65 42.67
CA MET A 1 7.02 11.52 41.99
C MET A 1 6.12 11.12 40.85
N HIS A 2 6.42 11.64 39.66
CA HIS A 2 5.55 11.54 38.47
C HIS A 2 6.05 10.33 37.65
N ILE A 3 5.22 9.32 37.48
CA ILE A 3 5.54 8.13 36.70
C ILE A 3 5.29 8.48 35.23
N PRO A 4 6.29 8.40 34.33
CA PRO A 4 6.06 8.68 32.92
C PRO A 4 5.19 7.58 32.30
N GLY A 5 4.24 8.01 31.47
CA GLY A 5 3.26 7.17 30.81
C GLY A 5 3.90 6.04 30.00
N LYS A 6 3.30 4.87 30.08
CA LYS A 6 3.61 3.70 29.25
C LYS A 6 3.40 4.09 27.78
N HIS A 7 4.46 3.97 27.00
CA HIS A 7 4.32 3.97 25.54
C HIS A 7 3.44 2.78 25.13
N PRO A 8 2.46 2.96 24.25
CA PRO A 8 1.63 1.86 23.78
C PRO A 8 2.54 0.82 23.09
N VAL A 9 2.46 -0.42 23.58
CA VAL A 9 3.13 -1.56 22.98
C VAL A 9 2.42 -1.86 21.66
N ALA A 10 3.14 -2.27 20.61
CA ALA A 10 2.60 -2.56 19.29
C ALA A 10 1.35 -3.49 19.32
N GLY A 11 1.18 -4.29 20.36
CA GLY A 11 0.00 -5.13 20.60
C GLY A 11 -1.28 -4.37 20.95
N ASP A 12 -1.17 -3.15 21.47
CA ASP A 12 -2.35 -2.35 21.83
C ASP A 12 -2.93 -1.67 20.58
N SER A 13 -2.08 -1.20 19.66
CA SER A 13 -2.52 -0.65 18.38
C SER A 13 -3.26 -1.68 17.50
N PHE A 14 -2.88 -2.96 17.57
CA PHE A 14 -3.59 -4.03 16.86
C PHE A 14 -4.92 -4.39 17.51
N ARG A 15 -5.05 -4.29 18.83
CA ARG A 15 -6.32 -4.44 19.53
C ARG A 15 -7.28 -3.30 19.24
N GLU A 16 -6.76 -2.07 19.19
CA GLU A 16 -7.54 -0.90 18.77
C GLU A 16 -8.01 -1.01 17.32
N ALA A 17 -7.17 -1.46 16.39
CA ALA A 17 -7.59 -1.71 15.01
C ALA A 17 -8.66 -2.81 14.91
N ALA A 18 -8.59 -3.85 15.73
CA ALA A 18 -9.62 -4.90 15.80
C ALA A 18 -10.93 -4.43 16.48
N GLU A 19 -10.86 -3.44 17.39
CA GLU A 19 -12.04 -2.81 18.00
C GLU A 19 -12.67 -1.79 17.07
N VAL A 20 -11.88 -1.08 16.24
CA VAL A 20 -12.36 -0.19 15.18
C VAL A 20 -13.18 -0.96 14.14
N GLY A 21 -12.83 -2.20 13.83
CA GLY A 21 -13.64 -3.09 12.98
C GLY A 21 -15.04 -3.41 13.54
N LYS A 22 -15.28 -3.16 14.83
CA LYS A 22 -16.59 -3.28 15.47
C LYS A 22 -17.39 -1.97 15.51
N GLN A 23 -16.74 -0.85 15.28
CA GLN A 23 -17.40 0.43 15.09
C GLN A 23 -17.74 0.54 13.61
N GLY A 24 -19.01 0.69 13.26
CA GLY A 24 -19.48 0.72 11.88
C GLY A 24 -18.65 1.68 11.01
N VAL A 25 -18.47 1.29 9.74
CA VAL A 25 -17.69 2.01 8.73
C VAL A 25 -18.13 3.48 8.67
N ARG A 26 -17.18 4.39 8.87
CA ARG A 26 -17.45 5.84 8.83
C ARG A 26 -17.31 6.36 7.41
N PRO A 27 -18.05 7.42 7.02
CA PRO A 27 -17.96 8.02 5.68
C PRO A 27 -16.54 8.40 5.26
N ALA A 28 -15.73 8.86 6.21
CA ALA A 28 -14.35 9.24 5.95
C ALA A 28 -13.45 8.06 5.56
N ASP A 29 -13.68 6.88 6.16
CA ASP A 29 -12.93 5.66 5.89
C ASP A 29 -13.15 5.21 4.44
N VAL A 30 -14.42 5.27 4.00
CA VAL A 30 -14.83 4.93 2.63
C VAL A 30 -14.23 5.90 1.61
N LEU A 31 -14.25 7.20 1.90
CA LEU A 31 -13.74 8.22 0.97
C LEU A 31 -12.21 8.12 0.80
N GLN A 32 -11.47 7.85 1.88
CA GLN A 32 -10.03 7.66 1.80
C GLN A 32 -9.68 6.39 1.03
N THR A 33 -10.42 5.31 1.26
CA THR A 33 -10.25 4.06 0.52
C THR A 33 -10.61 4.24 -0.95
N LEU A 34 -11.65 5.02 -1.26
CA LEU A 34 -12.01 5.37 -2.64
C LEU A 34 -10.95 6.18 -3.36
N ALA A 35 -10.33 7.15 -2.70
CA ALA A 35 -9.23 7.88 -3.29
C ALA A 35 -8.11 6.93 -3.72
N VAL A 36 -7.82 5.90 -2.92
CA VAL A 36 -6.87 4.83 -3.28
C VAL A 36 -7.40 3.98 -4.43
N VAL A 37 -8.67 3.58 -4.43
CA VAL A 37 -9.27 2.75 -5.49
C VAL A 37 -9.33 3.48 -6.83
N VAL A 38 -9.68 4.77 -6.84
CA VAL A 38 -9.65 5.58 -8.07
C VAL A 38 -8.25 5.62 -8.67
N VAL A 39 -7.22 5.70 -7.82
CA VAL A 39 -5.83 5.65 -8.26
C VAL A 39 -5.47 4.28 -8.84
N VAL A 40 -5.92 3.20 -8.20
CA VAL A 40 -5.70 1.82 -8.67
C VAL A 40 -6.37 1.55 -10.01
N ILE A 41 -7.57 2.12 -10.25
CA ILE A 41 -8.28 1.95 -11.54
C ILE A 41 -7.57 2.71 -12.67
N VAL A 42 -6.91 3.82 -12.37
CA VAL A 42 -6.19 4.64 -13.37
C VAL A 42 -4.85 4.00 -13.74
N ASP A 43 -4.26 3.20 -12.85
CA ASP A 43 -2.92 2.61 -13.04
C ASP A 43 -3.02 1.10 -13.28
N TYR A 44 -3.42 0.72 -14.51
CA TYR A 44 -3.56 -0.68 -14.98
C TYR A 44 -2.30 -1.56 -14.82
N GLY A 45 -1.21 -1.02 -14.29
CA GLY A 45 0.09 -1.71 -14.16
C GLY A 45 0.47 -2.16 -12.76
N CYS A 46 -0.18 -1.68 -11.69
CA CYS A 46 0.30 -1.92 -10.33
C CYS A 46 -0.73 -2.63 -9.42
N VAL A 47 -0.78 -3.94 -9.52
CA VAL A 47 -1.51 -4.83 -8.58
C VAL A 47 -1.00 -4.68 -7.13
N GLY A 48 0.17 -4.07 -6.93
CA GLY A 48 0.80 -3.87 -5.63
C GLY A 48 0.11 -2.89 -4.67
N PHE A 49 -0.94 -2.17 -5.12
CA PHE A 49 -1.65 -1.20 -4.28
C PHE A 49 -2.74 -1.80 -3.38
N ILE A 50 -3.12 -3.06 -3.61
CA ILE A 50 -4.08 -3.75 -2.75
C ILE A 50 -3.30 -4.43 -1.64
N ASP A 51 -2.77 -3.60 -0.77
CA ASP A 51 -1.99 -4.00 0.39
C ASP A 51 -2.82 -3.80 1.66
N PRO A 52 -2.91 -4.81 2.56
CA PRO A 52 -3.56 -4.67 3.86
C PRO A 52 -3.05 -3.51 4.70
N GLY A 53 -1.76 -3.14 4.57
CA GLY A 53 -1.16 -1.99 5.23
C GLY A 53 -1.76 -0.66 4.79
N ASN A 54 -2.05 -0.51 3.49
CA ASN A 54 -2.76 0.65 2.94
C ASN A 54 -4.15 0.80 3.55
N TRP A 55 -4.89 -0.29 3.65
CA TRP A 55 -6.23 -0.27 4.23
C TRP A 55 -6.20 0.09 5.70
N ALA A 56 -5.36 -0.59 6.48
CA ALA A 56 -5.21 -0.33 7.90
C ALA A 56 -4.86 1.14 8.19
N SER A 57 -3.91 1.71 7.44
CA SER A 57 -3.51 3.10 7.57
C SER A 57 -4.63 4.08 7.22
N ASN A 58 -5.40 3.80 6.14
CA ASN A 58 -6.51 4.63 5.73
C ASN A 58 -7.69 4.54 6.71
N PHE A 59 -8.01 3.35 7.21
CA PHE A 59 -9.03 3.17 8.26
C PHE A 59 -8.65 3.90 9.54
N ALA A 60 -7.39 3.78 9.99
CA ALA A 60 -6.90 4.52 11.15
C ALA A 60 -7.01 6.04 10.94
N ALA A 61 -6.58 6.54 9.76
CA ALA A 61 -6.67 7.94 9.41
C ALA A 61 -8.11 8.45 9.42
N GLY A 62 -9.05 7.72 8.83
CA GLY A 62 -10.47 8.08 8.80
C GLY A 62 -11.13 8.01 10.16
N SER A 63 -10.84 6.96 10.94
CA SER A 63 -11.46 6.74 12.25
C SER A 63 -11.02 7.75 13.30
N GLU A 64 -9.75 8.17 13.30
CA GLU A 64 -9.21 9.10 14.29
C GLU A 64 -9.37 10.57 13.87
N PHE A 65 -9.20 10.88 12.58
CA PHE A 65 -9.12 12.25 12.08
C PHE A 65 -10.22 12.63 11.09
N GLY A 66 -11.16 11.73 10.79
CA GLY A 66 -12.23 11.99 9.84
C GLY A 66 -11.67 12.36 8.46
N TYR A 67 -12.15 13.44 7.87
CA TYR A 67 -11.72 13.90 6.55
C TYR A 67 -10.38 14.67 6.56
N ALA A 68 -9.81 14.99 7.73
CA ALA A 68 -8.67 15.91 7.85
C ALA A 68 -7.41 15.46 7.09
N LEU A 69 -7.25 14.16 6.86
CA LEU A 69 -6.07 13.59 6.20
C LEU A 69 -6.29 13.19 4.72
N LEU A 70 -7.43 13.54 4.10
CA LEU A 70 -7.69 13.24 2.68
C LEU A 70 -6.64 13.83 1.73
N TRP A 71 -6.11 15.00 2.03
CA TRP A 71 -5.05 15.62 1.24
C TRP A 71 -3.76 14.80 1.24
N VAL A 72 -3.47 14.04 2.31
CA VAL A 72 -2.29 13.16 2.42
C VAL A 72 -2.37 12.03 1.39
N VAL A 73 -3.55 11.44 1.21
CA VAL A 73 -3.77 10.37 0.21
C VAL A 73 -3.49 10.89 -1.20
N THR A 74 -3.97 12.08 -1.52
CA THR A 74 -3.71 12.70 -2.82
C THR A 74 -2.23 13.02 -3.01
N LEU A 75 -1.59 13.57 -1.97
CA LEU A 75 -0.16 13.88 -1.99
C LEU A 75 0.67 12.61 -2.19
N SER A 76 0.38 11.55 -1.46
CA SER A 76 1.09 10.26 -1.59
C SER A 76 0.94 9.67 -2.99
N THR A 77 -0.23 9.80 -3.59
CA THR A 77 -0.49 9.37 -4.97
C THR A 77 0.33 10.17 -5.99
N ILE A 78 0.35 11.49 -5.86
CA ILE A 78 1.17 12.35 -6.75
C ILE A 78 2.65 11.98 -6.61
N MET A 79 3.13 11.81 -5.38
CA MET A 79 4.51 11.38 -5.12
C MET A 79 4.81 10.04 -5.79
N LEU A 80 3.91 9.07 -5.70
CA LEU A 80 4.08 7.76 -6.31
C LEU A 80 4.15 7.86 -7.83
N ILE A 81 3.22 8.58 -8.48
CA ILE A 81 3.21 8.77 -9.95
C ILE A 81 4.54 9.39 -10.41
N VAL A 82 5.02 10.42 -9.72
CA VAL A 82 6.30 11.07 -10.06
C VAL A 82 7.47 10.11 -9.89
N LEU A 83 7.50 9.34 -8.81
CA LEU A 83 8.58 8.39 -8.56
C LEU A 83 8.57 7.24 -9.56
N GLN A 84 7.40 6.66 -9.86
CA GLN A 84 7.27 5.58 -10.85
C GLN A 84 7.65 6.07 -12.25
N HIS A 85 7.22 7.28 -12.64
CA HIS A 85 7.63 7.86 -13.92
C HIS A 85 9.14 8.00 -14.02
N ASN A 86 9.81 8.53 -12.98
CA ASN A 86 11.25 8.68 -12.97
C ASN A 86 11.99 7.34 -13.03
N VAL A 87 11.48 6.34 -12.31
CA VAL A 87 12.04 4.98 -12.31
C VAL A 87 11.88 4.32 -13.68
N ALA A 88 10.70 4.47 -14.31
CA ALA A 88 10.46 3.98 -15.66
C ALA A 88 11.39 4.65 -16.67
N HIS A 89 11.52 5.97 -16.61
CA HIS A 89 12.41 6.73 -17.48
C HIS A 89 13.87 6.30 -17.32
N LEU A 90 14.33 6.06 -16.09
CA LEU A 90 15.66 5.52 -15.81
C LEU A 90 15.87 4.18 -16.54
N GLY A 91 14.93 3.24 -16.41
CA GLY A 91 15.00 1.93 -17.03
C GLY A 91 15.02 1.98 -18.57
N ILE A 92 14.19 2.84 -19.16
CA ILE A 92 14.12 3.02 -20.62
C ILE A 92 15.41 3.63 -21.17
N VAL A 93 15.94 4.68 -20.52
CA VAL A 93 17.12 5.40 -21.03
C VAL A 93 18.42 4.62 -20.79
N THR A 94 18.58 4.03 -19.61
CA THR A 94 19.83 3.39 -19.21
C THR A 94 19.87 1.89 -19.43
N GLY A 95 18.71 1.25 -19.53
CA GLY A 95 18.59 -0.20 -19.53
C GLY A 95 18.94 -0.85 -18.18
N LEU A 96 19.12 -0.05 -17.12
CA LEU A 96 19.46 -0.52 -15.79
C LEU A 96 18.21 -0.49 -14.88
N CYS A 97 18.10 -1.50 -14.01
CA CYS A 97 17.12 -1.42 -12.93
C CYS A 97 17.62 -0.47 -11.81
N LEU A 98 16.72 -0.06 -10.93
CA LEU A 98 17.02 0.92 -9.87
C LEU A 98 18.13 0.43 -8.93
N SER A 99 18.19 -0.89 -8.64
CA SER A 99 19.22 -1.49 -7.80
C SER A 99 20.60 -1.46 -8.46
N GLU A 100 20.67 -1.74 -9.76
CA GLU A 100 21.91 -1.65 -10.54
C GLU A 100 22.39 -0.21 -10.64
N ALA A 101 21.50 0.72 -10.98
CA ALA A 101 21.82 2.15 -11.04
C ALA A 101 22.33 2.67 -9.70
N ALA A 102 21.67 2.29 -8.59
CA ALA A 102 22.11 2.67 -7.25
C ALA A 102 23.50 2.14 -6.90
N THR A 103 23.82 0.90 -7.29
CA THR A 103 25.13 0.29 -7.03
C THR A 103 26.24 0.85 -7.91
N GLN A 104 25.91 1.23 -9.15
CA GLN A 104 26.87 1.71 -10.13
C GLN A 104 27.18 3.20 -9.97
N TYR A 105 26.19 4.02 -9.71
CA TYR A 105 26.34 5.48 -9.70
C TYR A 105 26.45 6.08 -8.30
N CYS A 106 25.97 5.40 -7.26
CA CYS A 106 26.06 5.89 -5.90
C CYS A 106 27.27 5.32 -5.16
N PRO A 107 27.92 6.12 -4.29
CA PRO A 107 28.96 5.60 -3.43
C PRO A 107 28.39 4.53 -2.48
N LYS A 108 29.21 3.54 -2.15
CA LYS A 108 28.79 2.35 -1.37
C LYS A 108 28.15 2.68 -0.02
N TRP A 109 28.51 3.79 0.59
CA TRP A 109 27.96 4.23 1.87
C TRP A 109 26.53 4.78 1.75
N ILE A 110 26.08 5.19 0.55
CA ILE A 110 24.69 5.56 0.24
C ILE A 110 23.93 4.36 -0.32
N ALA A 111 24.49 3.65 -1.28
CA ALA A 111 23.82 2.52 -1.95
C ALA A 111 23.40 1.41 -0.97
N ARG A 112 24.28 1.03 -0.03
CA ARG A 112 23.99 -0.04 0.93
C ARG A 112 22.81 0.26 1.88
N PRO A 113 22.71 1.45 2.53
CA PRO A 113 21.56 1.78 3.35
C PRO A 113 20.26 1.85 2.55
N VAL A 114 20.29 2.41 1.33
CA VAL A 114 19.11 2.51 0.45
C VAL A 114 18.59 1.12 0.08
N LEU A 115 19.47 0.23 -0.39
CA LEU A 115 19.08 -1.15 -0.70
C LEU A 115 18.65 -1.92 0.55
N GLY A 116 19.35 -1.72 1.67
CA GLY A 116 18.97 -2.32 2.95
C GLY A 116 17.59 -1.87 3.43
N SER A 117 17.25 -0.59 3.29
CA SER A 117 15.92 -0.07 3.64
C SER A 117 14.82 -0.65 2.75
N ALA A 118 15.09 -0.87 1.46
CA ALA A 118 14.13 -1.50 0.56
C ALA A 118 13.87 -2.97 0.94
N VAL A 119 14.91 -3.72 1.33
CA VAL A 119 14.75 -5.10 1.82
C VAL A 119 13.96 -5.13 3.13
N LEU A 120 14.26 -4.24 4.09
CA LEU A 120 13.51 -4.15 5.34
C LEU A 120 12.05 -3.79 5.10
N ALA A 121 11.78 -2.85 4.19
CA ALA A 121 10.41 -2.50 3.79
C ALA A 121 9.67 -3.70 3.19
N SER A 122 10.32 -4.47 2.30
CA SER A 122 9.74 -5.69 1.71
C SER A 122 9.41 -6.74 2.78
N ILE A 123 10.29 -6.97 3.73
CA ILE A 123 10.04 -7.89 4.86
C ILE A 123 8.84 -7.41 5.70
N SER A 124 8.79 -6.12 6.01
CA SER A 124 7.68 -5.54 6.80
C SER A 124 6.35 -5.68 6.08
N THR A 125 6.32 -5.44 4.76
CA THR A 125 5.10 -5.60 3.94
C THR A 125 4.66 -7.06 3.89
N SER A 126 5.58 -8.00 3.68
CA SER A 126 5.25 -9.43 3.68
C SER A 126 4.66 -9.90 5.02
N LEU A 127 5.16 -9.38 6.14
CA LEU A 127 4.58 -9.65 7.46
C LEU A 127 3.16 -9.05 7.59
N ALA A 128 2.96 -7.84 7.08
CA ALA A 128 1.63 -7.20 7.08
C ALA A 128 0.61 -7.98 6.24
N GLU A 129 1.02 -8.50 5.08
CA GLU A 129 0.17 -9.33 4.20
C GLU A 129 -0.26 -10.63 4.87
N ILE A 130 0.69 -11.34 5.52
CA ILE A 130 0.40 -12.57 6.27
C ILE A 130 -0.57 -12.28 7.42
N LEU A 131 -0.34 -11.17 8.13
CA LEU A 131 -1.20 -10.76 9.24
C LEU A 131 -2.59 -10.37 8.75
N GLY A 132 -2.69 -9.65 7.62
CA GLY A 132 -3.96 -9.31 6.98
C GLY A 132 -4.78 -10.53 6.62
N GLY A 133 -4.15 -11.55 6.03
CA GLY A 133 -4.79 -12.85 5.76
C GLY A 133 -5.25 -13.56 7.03
N ALA A 134 -4.43 -13.53 8.09
CA ALA A 134 -4.79 -14.14 9.37
C ALA A 134 -5.97 -13.44 10.05
N ILE A 135 -6.03 -12.10 10.01
CA ILE A 135 -7.14 -11.31 10.53
C ILE A 135 -8.42 -11.62 9.75
N ALA A 136 -8.35 -11.70 8.42
CA ALA A 136 -9.50 -12.07 7.61
C ALA A 136 -10.05 -13.46 7.97
N LEU A 137 -9.17 -14.45 8.17
CA LEU A 137 -9.57 -15.79 8.62
C LEU A 137 -10.18 -15.78 10.03
N GLN A 138 -9.67 -14.94 10.92
CA GLN A 138 -10.25 -14.77 12.25
C GLN A 138 -11.66 -14.16 12.18
N MET A 139 -11.84 -13.12 11.36
CA MET A 139 -13.13 -12.44 11.21
C MET A 139 -14.21 -13.31 10.54
N LEU A 140 -13.82 -14.16 9.58
CA LEU A 140 -14.75 -14.97 8.81
C LEU A 140 -15.02 -16.34 9.44
N LEU A 141 -14.03 -16.95 10.09
CA LEU A 141 -14.06 -18.34 10.53
C LEU A 141 -13.76 -18.52 12.02
N ASP A 142 -13.56 -17.42 12.77
CA ASP A 142 -13.15 -17.43 14.18
C ASP A 142 -11.84 -18.21 14.45
N ILE A 143 -10.97 -18.32 13.45
CA ILE A 143 -9.66 -18.97 13.57
C ILE A 143 -8.70 -18.06 14.34
N PRO A 144 -8.04 -18.52 15.41
CA PRO A 144 -7.03 -17.71 16.11
C PRO A 144 -5.93 -17.22 15.18
N ILE A 145 -5.48 -15.97 15.35
CA ILE A 145 -4.49 -15.29 14.47
C ILE A 145 -3.25 -16.14 14.20
N VAL A 146 -2.75 -16.87 15.21
CA VAL A 146 -1.57 -17.75 15.07
C VAL A 146 -1.82 -18.84 14.02
N TRP A 147 -2.95 -19.53 14.09
CA TRP A 147 -3.31 -20.56 13.12
C TRP A 147 -3.64 -19.96 11.76
N GLY A 148 -4.30 -18.79 11.74
CA GLY A 148 -4.55 -18.02 10.54
C GLY A 148 -3.27 -17.65 9.81
N SER A 149 -2.25 -17.19 10.53
CA SER A 149 -0.93 -16.83 9.95
C SER A 149 -0.22 -18.05 9.35
N ILE A 150 -0.27 -19.20 10.04
CA ILE A 150 0.31 -20.46 9.55
C ILE A 150 -0.39 -20.89 8.26
N LEU A 151 -1.73 -20.87 8.23
CA LEU A 151 -2.52 -21.26 7.06
C LEU A 151 -2.27 -20.32 5.88
N THR A 152 -2.24 -19.00 6.11
CA THR A 152 -1.95 -18.01 5.08
C THR A 152 -0.55 -18.22 4.50
N THR A 153 0.46 -18.40 5.35
CA THR A 153 1.84 -18.67 4.93
C THR A 153 1.94 -19.95 4.11
N LEU A 154 1.30 -21.03 4.58
CA LEU A 154 1.29 -22.31 3.85
C LEU A 154 0.61 -22.18 2.49
N PHE A 155 -0.51 -21.46 2.42
CA PHE A 155 -1.21 -21.20 1.17
C PHE A 155 -0.33 -20.43 0.17
N VAL A 156 0.36 -19.37 0.62
CA VAL A 156 1.28 -18.60 -0.22
C VAL A 156 2.43 -19.47 -0.72
N ILE A 157 3.03 -20.30 0.14
CA ILE A 157 4.10 -21.22 -0.25
C ILE A 157 3.61 -22.20 -1.33
N ILE A 158 2.44 -22.82 -1.14
CA ILE A 158 1.86 -23.73 -2.13
C ILE A 158 1.60 -23.03 -3.46
N MET A 159 1.10 -21.80 -3.42
CA MET A 159 0.86 -21.01 -4.63
C MET A 159 2.15 -20.67 -5.36
N LEU A 160 3.23 -20.34 -4.66
CA LEU A 160 4.55 -20.08 -5.24
C LEU A 160 5.12 -21.30 -5.96
N PHE A 161 4.95 -22.50 -5.39
CA PHE A 161 5.41 -23.76 -6.03
C PHE A 161 4.52 -24.22 -7.18
N SER A 162 3.29 -23.70 -7.28
CA SER A 162 2.32 -24.12 -8.32
C SER A 162 2.69 -23.70 -9.74
N ASN A 163 3.69 -22.85 -9.94
CA ASN A 163 4.28 -22.41 -11.22
C ASN A 163 3.28 -22.04 -12.34
N SER A 164 2.06 -21.62 -12.00
CA SER A 164 1.00 -21.27 -12.93
C SER A 164 0.73 -19.76 -12.94
N TYR A 165 1.71 -18.95 -13.35
CA TYR A 165 1.63 -17.50 -13.38
C TYR A 165 0.27 -16.96 -13.91
N LYS A 166 -0.17 -17.44 -15.08
CA LYS A 166 -1.44 -17.00 -15.70
C LYS A 166 -2.69 -17.33 -14.89
N LYS A 167 -2.68 -18.36 -14.04
CA LYS A 167 -3.83 -18.70 -13.19
C LYS A 167 -3.85 -17.77 -11.97
N ILE A 168 -2.67 -17.51 -11.41
CA ILE A 168 -2.49 -16.60 -10.27
C ILE A 168 -2.90 -15.19 -10.69
N GLU A 169 -2.43 -14.69 -11.82
CA GLU A 169 -2.76 -13.39 -12.38
C GLU A 169 -4.29 -13.22 -12.55
N ARG A 170 -4.97 -14.18 -13.15
CA ARG A 170 -6.44 -14.14 -13.29
C ARG A 170 -7.17 -14.15 -11.95
N ALA A 171 -6.70 -14.93 -10.98
CA ALA A 171 -7.27 -14.94 -9.64
C ALA A 171 -7.10 -13.60 -8.95
N ILE A 172 -5.91 -12.99 -9.04
CA ILE A 172 -5.63 -11.65 -8.51
C ILE A 172 -6.58 -10.62 -9.13
N ILE A 173 -6.70 -10.58 -10.46
CA ILE A 173 -7.61 -9.65 -11.16
C ILE A 173 -9.05 -9.83 -10.69
N ALA A 174 -9.51 -11.06 -10.51
CA ALA A 174 -10.86 -11.34 -10.01
C ALA A 174 -11.06 -10.81 -8.58
N PHE A 175 -10.13 -11.07 -7.66
CA PHE A 175 -10.20 -10.56 -6.28
C PHE A 175 -10.16 -9.03 -6.23
N VAL A 176 -9.25 -8.40 -6.99
CA VAL A 176 -9.15 -6.95 -7.11
C VAL A 176 -10.47 -6.35 -7.59
N SER A 177 -11.08 -6.96 -8.61
CA SER A 177 -12.37 -6.49 -9.14
C SER A 177 -13.49 -6.60 -8.09
N VAL A 178 -13.55 -7.69 -7.34
CA VAL A 178 -14.54 -7.86 -6.25
C VAL A 178 -14.34 -6.80 -5.18
N ILE A 179 -13.11 -6.57 -4.76
CA ILE A 179 -12.76 -5.54 -3.76
C ILE A 179 -13.15 -4.15 -4.25
N GLY A 180 -12.80 -3.81 -5.51
CA GLY A 180 -13.16 -2.52 -6.09
C GLY A 180 -14.68 -2.30 -6.18
N LEU A 181 -15.44 -3.34 -6.54
CA LEU A 181 -16.91 -3.29 -6.56
C LEU A 181 -17.49 -3.16 -5.15
N SER A 182 -16.89 -3.83 -4.14
CA SER A 182 -17.31 -3.69 -2.75
C SER A 182 -17.15 -2.26 -2.24
N PHE A 183 -16.02 -1.61 -2.53
CA PHE A 183 -15.80 -0.21 -2.16
C PHE A 183 -16.76 0.74 -2.88
N LEU A 184 -17.04 0.50 -4.16
CA LEU A 184 -18.05 1.30 -4.87
C LEU A 184 -19.43 1.13 -4.23
N TYR A 185 -19.80 -0.07 -3.83
CA TYR A 185 -21.06 -0.34 -3.15
C TYR A 185 -21.13 0.36 -1.78
N GLU A 186 -20.06 0.29 -0.98
CA GLU A 186 -19.96 0.99 0.30
C GLU A 186 -20.14 2.51 0.17
N LEU A 187 -19.62 3.11 -0.94
CA LEU A 187 -19.80 4.53 -1.19
C LEU A 187 -21.27 4.97 -1.29
N PHE A 188 -22.13 4.10 -1.84
CA PHE A 188 -23.56 4.37 -1.94
C PHE A 188 -24.33 4.15 -0.63
N LEU A 189 -23.74 3.40 0.30
CA LEU A 189 -24.36 3.10 1.59
C LEU A 189 -24.10 4.17 2.66
N VAL A 190 -23.06 4.96 2.50
CA VAL A 190 -22.57 5.87 3.53
C VAL A 190 -22.97 7.30 3.20
N ASP A 191 -23.54 8.01 4.18
CA ASP A 191 -23.85 9.44 4.06
C ASP A 191 -22.57 10.27 4.21
N ILE A 192 -22.07 10.80 3.09
CA ILE A 192 -20.84 11.60 3.02
C ILE A 192 -21.19 13.08 3.11
N ASP A 193 -20.56 13.78 4.04
CA ASP A 193 -20.57 15.25 4.07
C ASP A 193 -19.59 15.81 3.03
N TRP A 194 -20.06 15.91 1.78
CA TRP A 194 -19.26 16.39 0.64
C TRP A 194 -18.64 17.77 0.84
N PRO A 195 -19.34 18.80 1.37
CA PRO A 195 -18.77 20.10 1.65
C PRO A 195 -17.57 20.02 2.61
N MET A 196 -17.70 19.22 3.68
CA MET A 196 -16.64 19.03 4.66
C MET A 196 -15.45 18.25 4.07
N ALA A 197 -15.72 17.20 3.29
CA ALA A 197 -14.71 16.40 2.65
C ALA A 197 -13.89 17.20 1.64
N VAL A 198 -14.53 17.96 0.76
CA VAL A 198 -13.87 18.81 -0.24
C VAL A 198 -13.03 19.90 0.43
N ARG A 199 -13.57 20.53 1.49
CA ARG A 199 -12.83 21.54 2.25
C ARG A 199 -11.56 20.94 2.87
N ALA A 200 -11.66 19.79 3.52
CA ALA A 200 -10.53 19.12 4.15
C ALA A 200 -9.50 18.61 3.13
N TRP A 201 -9.95 18.26 1.92
CA TRP A 201 -9.07 17.85 0.83
C TRP A 201 -8.24 19.01 0.28
N VAL A 202 -8.87 20.20 0.11
CA VAL A 202 -8.20 21.38 -0.50
C VAL A 202 -7.39 22.16 0.54
N VAL A 203 -7.82 22.16 1.80
CA VAL A 203 -7.14 22.89 2.89
C VAL A 203 -6.39 21.88 3.76
N PRO A 204 -5.07 21.70 3.56
CA PRO A 204 -4.27 20.77 4.35
C PRO A 204 -4.30 21.16 5.83
N SER A 205 -4.56 20.20 6.68
CA SER A 205 -4.49 20.35 8.14
C SER A 205 -3.70 19.18 8.74
N ILE A 206 -2.93 19.46 9.77
CA ILE A 206 -2.16 18.47 10.51
C ILE A 206 -2.65 18.47 11.95
N PRO A 207 -3.65 17.63 12.29
CA PRO A 207 -4.13 17.52 13.66
C PRO A 207 -3.03 17.05 14.61
N GLN A 208 -3.13 17.41 15.88
CA GLN A 208 -2.17 16.92 16.87
C GLN A 208 -2.24 15.39 16.99
N GLY A 209 -1.07 14.73 16.97
CA GLY A 209 -0.97 13.27 17.02
C GLY A 209 -1.10 12.56 15.66
N SER A 210 -1.47 13.25 14.59
CA SER A 210 -1.65 12.62 13.25
C SER A 210 -0.35 12.23 12.54
N MET A 211 0.81 12.67 13.02
CA MET A 211 2.08 12.51 12.31
C MET A 211 2.43 11.05 12.01
N LEU A 212 2.20 10.15 12.98
CA LEU A 212 2.45 8.72 12.80
C LEU A 212 1.57 8.13 11.70
N ILE A 213 0.29 8.51 11.68
CA ILE A 213 -0.67 8.02 10.69
C ILE A 213 -0.38 8.63 9.31
N ILE A 214 -0.01 9.91 9.24
CA ILE A 214 0.45 10.54 7.99
C ILE A 214 1.65 9.78 7.41
N MET A 215 2.65 9.48 8.24
CA MET A 215 3.82 8.70 7.79
C MET A 215 3.45 7.28 7.37
N SER A 216 2.49 6.67 8.06
CA SER A 216 1.98 5.34 7.70
C SER A 216 1.27 5.35 6.35
N VAL A 217 0.38 6.32 6.10
CA VAL A 217 -0.33 6.47 4.81
C VAL A 217 0.65 6.74 3.67
N LEU A 218 1.61 7.67 3.87
CA LEU A 218 2.64 7.96 2.87
C LEU A 218 3.50 6.73 2.57
N GLY A 219 3.96 6.01 3.61
CA GLY A 219 4.81 4.84 3.47
C GLY A 219 4.09 3.64 2.85
N ALA A 220 2.81 3.47 3.13
CA ALA A 220 1.99 2.42 2.57
C ALA A 220 1.66 2.65 1.08
N VAL A 221 1.54 3.89 0.62
CA VAL A 221 1.32 4.22 -0.80
C VAL A 221 2.64 4.24 -1.58
N VAL A 222 3.69 4.89 -1.04
CA VAL A 222 5.00 4.98 -1.68
C VAL A 222 5.89 3.84 -1.20
N MET A 223 5.62 2.63 -1.67
CA MET A 223 6.37 1.42 -1.30
C MET A 223 7.73 1.37 -2.01
N PRO A 224 8.87 1.47 -1.31
CA PRO A 224 10.19 1.43 -1.97
C PRO A 224 10.41 0.16 -2.77
N HIS A 225 10.05 -1.00 -2.25
CA HIS A 225 10.23 -2.29 -2.93
C HIS A 225 9.43 -2.39 -4.23
N ASN A 226 8.25 -1.76 -4.33
CA ASN A 226 7.48 -1.71 -5.58
C ASN A 226 8.17 -0.86 -6.65
N LEU A 227 8.88 0.21 -6.27
CA LEU A 227 9.67 1.01 -7.21
C LEU A 227 10.83 0.19 -7.78
N PHE A 228 11.50 -0.60 -6.94
CA PHE A 228 12.56 -1.52 -7.40
C PHE A 228 11.99 -2.58 -8.35
N LEU A 229 10.88 -3.23 -7.98
CA LEU A 229 10.21 -4.23 -8.82
C LEU A 229 9.77 -3.62 -10.15
N HIS A 230 9.17 -2.43 -10.14
CA HIS A 230 8.73 -1.73 -11.35
C HIS A 230 9.90 -1.47 -12.31
N SER A 231 11.06 -1.05 -11.78
CA SER A 231 12.26 -0.83 -12.58
C SER A 231 12.77 -2.11 -13.23
N GLU A 232 12.70 -3.24 -12.51
CA GLU A 232 13.14 -4.55 -13.01
C GLU A 232 12.20 -5.07 -14.11
N VAL A 233 10.88 -4.89 -13.94
CA VAL A 233 9.90 -5.22 -14.97
C VAL A 233 10.14 -4.41 -16.25
N ILE A 234 10.39 -3.12 -16.15
CA ILE A 234 10.69 -2.26 -17.30
C ILE A 234 12.00 -2.69 -17.99
N GLN A 235 13.04 -2.99 -17.20
CA GLN A 235 14.29 -3.49 -17.73
C GLN A 235 14.10 -4.81 -18.52
N SER A 236 13.23 -5.71 -18.02
CA SER A 236 12.95 -7.00 -18.67
C SER A 236 12.32 -6.88 -20.05
N HIS A 237 11.65 -5.75 -20.34
CA HIS A 237 11.08 -5.44 -21.67
C HIS A 237 12.11 -4.91 -22.68
N GLU A 238 13.36 -4.64 -22.26
CA GLU A 238 14.46 -4.19 -23.10
C GLU A 238 14.13 -3.02 -24.06
N TYR A 239 13.32 -2.06 -23.59
CA TYR A 239 12.89 -0.92 -24.42
C TYR A 239 14.05 -0.11 -25.01
N ASN A 240 15.20 -0.09 -24.37
CA ASN A 240 16.42 0.57 -24.85
C ASN A 240 17.07 -0.11 -26.05
N LYS A 241 16.67 -1.36 -26.38
CA LYS A 241 17.15 -2.12 -27.54
C LYS A 241 16.16 -2.13 -28.70
N GLN A 242 14.96 -1.59 -28.51
CA GLN A 242 13.98 -1.47 -29.58
C GLN A 242 14.43 -0.33 -30.51
N ASP A 243 14.58 -0.63 -31.79
CA ASP A 243 14.99 0.34 -32.80
C ASP A 243 14.10 1.60 -32.75
N GLU A 244 14.71 2.79 -32.95
CA GLU A 244 14.05 4.09 -32.93
C GLU A 244 12.84 4.21 -33.91
N GLY A 245 12.64 3.25 -34.78
CA GLY A 245 11.54 3.16 -35.73
C GLY A 245 10.22 2.62 -35.17
N SER A 246 10.17 2.12 -33.94
CA SER A 246 8.95 1.56 -33.33
C SER A 246 8.30 2.51 -32.29
N ILE A 247 8.86 3.68 -32.08
CA ILE A 247 8.34 4.73 -31.20
C ILE A 247 7.77 5.85 -32.04
N SER A 248 6.70 5.55 -32.80
CA SER A 248 5.90 6.56 -33.51
C SER A 248 4.44 6.42 -33.18
#